data_d19cb715fe4d142685d77331d0e2f83f
#
_entry.id   d19cb715fe4d142685d77331d0e2f83f
#
_cell.length_a   1.000
_cell.length_b   1.000
_cell.length_c   1.000
_cell.angle_alpha   90.00
_cell.angle_beta   90.00
_cell.angle_gamma   90.00
#
_symmetry.space_group_name_H-M   'P 1'
#
loop_
_entity.id
_entity.type
_entity.pdbx_description
1 polymer ?
#
loop_
_entity_poly.entity_id
_entity_poly.type
_entity_poly.pdbx_seq_one_letter_code
_entity_poly.pdbx_strand_id
1 'polypeptide(L)'
;MDVFEMVLPGLLNTEMVASLQSEGVDAVGFSGVDGKLLHGPRKSAVRVVEDGKRKIRRGDHSGTIKEVNTELLESVLADGYTPVVSPPMAGADEDEDGNSVITPVNTDADRTAATLAGALDATLVLLTDVPGILEDPEDESTLIESVDSADGWERLEDAAEGFMSRKVMAIEEALDGGASEAIVADANSDQPITSAIGGAGTHVKSSALNGNTETEQ
;
A
#
# COMPACT_ATOMS: atom_id res chain seq x y z
N MET A 1 11.38 3.27 17.32
CA MET A 1 10.87 4.15 16.23
C MET A 1 11.96 5.08 15.69
N ASP A 2 12.81 5.68 16.51
CA ASP A 2 13.79 6.71 16.10
C ASP A 2 14.64 6.33 14.86
N VAL A 3 15.19 5.10 14.83
CA VAL A 3 15.97 4.62 13.67
C VAL A 3 15.08 4.52 12.42
N PHE A 4 13.84 4.06 12.58
CA PHE A 4 12.87 3.96 11.50
C PHE A 4 12.54 5.35 10.91
N GLU A 5 12.32 6.33 11.78
CA GLU A 5 12.05 7.72 11.39
C GLU A 5 13.27 8.41 10.75
N MET A 6 14.48 8.13 11.24
CA MET A 6 15.70 8.62 10.62
C MET A 6 15.95 8.03 9.23
N VAL A 7 15.61 6.74 9.02
CA VAL A 7 15.91 6.04 7.78
C VAL A 7 14.83 6.26 6.72
N LEU A 8 13.56 5.99 7.01
CA LEU A 8 12.52 6.01 5.97
C LEU A 8 12.14 7.44 5.54
N PRO A 9 11.55 8.29 6.39
CA PRO A 9 11.20 9.64 5.96
C PRO A 9 12.41 10.58 5.91
N GLY A 10 13.46 10.29 6.69
CA GLY A 10 14.67 11.09 6.70
C GLY A 10 15.57 10.81 5.50
N LEU A 11 16.27 9.68 5.51
CA LEU A 11 17.29 9.37 4.50
C LEU A 11 16.66 8.97 3.16
N LEU A 12 15.90 7.86 3.14
CA LEU A 12 15.43 7.25 1.89
C LEU A 12 14.46 8.15 1.12
N ASN A 13 13.51 8.78 1.82
CA ASN A 13 12.59 9.71 1.17
C ASN A 13 13.34 10.91 0.58
N THR A 14 14.29 11.49 1.32
CA THR A 14 15.11 12.62 0.85
C THR A 14 15.94 12.25 -0.37
N GLU A 15 16.58 11.07 -0.38
CA GLU A 15 17.37 10.60 -1.52
C GLU A 15 16.49 10.33 -2.75
N MET A 16 15.30 9.75 -2.56
CA MET A 16 14.36 9.51 -3.65
C MET A 16 13.86 10.82 -4.26
N VAL A 17 13.48 11.79 -3.45
CA VAL A 17 13.08 13.13 -3.91
C VAL A 17 14.20 13.78 -4.70
N ALA A 18 15.44 13.76 -4.20
CA ALA A 18 16.60 14.33 -4.90
C ALA A 18 16.88 13.64 -6.24
N SER A 19 16.72 12.31 -6.29
CA SER A 19 16.88 11.53 -7.52
C SER A 19 15.80 11.88 -8.55
N LEU A 20 14.54 11.95 -8.15
CA LEU A 20 13.44 12.36 -9.03
C LEU A 20 13.62 13.78 -9.57
N GLN A 21 14.04 14.72 -8.72
CA GLN A 21 14.33 16.08 -9.16
C GLN A 21 15.51 16.14 -10.15
N SER A 22 16.50 15.26 -10.01
CA SER A 22 17.61 15.16 -10.97
C SER A 22 17.16 14.68 -12.35
N GLU A 23 16.06 13.94 -12.41
CA GLU A 23 15.41 13.49 -13.65
C GLU A 23 14.33 14.49 -14.16
N GLY A 24 14.21 15.66 -13.51
CA GLY A 24 13.32 16.74 -13.92
C GLY A 24 11.87 16.59 -13.41
N VAL A 25 11.65 15.76 -12.40
CA VAL A 25 10.34 15.63 -11.74
C VAL A 25 10.27 16.58 -10.55
N ASP A 26 9.26 17.43 -10.48
CA ASP A 26 9.01 18.30 -9.34
C ASP A 26 8.46 17.48 -8.16
N ALA A 27 9.36 16.76 -7.47
CA ALA A 27 9.01 15.86 -6.38
C ALA A 27 9.04 16.56 -5.02
N VAL A 28 8.13 16.17 -4.11
CA VAL A 28 8.08 16.62 -2.72
C VAL A 28 7.88 15.44 -1.78
N GLY A 29 8.68 15.37 -0.70
CA GLY A 29 8.66 14.28 0.27
C GLY A 29 7.70 14.56 1.43
N PHE A 30 7.00 13.50 1.84
CA PHE A 30 6.14 13.48 3.01
C PHE A 30 6.39 12.21 3.83
N SER A 31 6.31 12.33 5.15
CA SER A 31 5.95 11.18 5.98
C SER A 31 4.42 11.14 6.14
N GLY A 32 3.86 9.99 6.42
CA GLY A 32 2.42 9.88 6.68
C GLY A 32 1.96 10.66 7.91
N VAL A 33 2.88 11.17 8.75
CA VAL A 33 2.58 12.04 9.91
C VAL A 33 2.33 13.48 9.46
N ASP A 34 2.97 13.94 8.36
CA ASP A 34 2.88 15.31 7.90
C ASP A 34 1.43 15.67 7.52
N GLY A 35 0.90 16.71 8.16
CA GLY A 35 -0.50 17.10 7.98
C GLY A 35 -1.51 15.99 8.31
N LYS A 36 -1.12 14.96 9.08
CA LYS A 36 -1.90 13.72 9.29
C LYS A 36 -2.28 13.07 7.96
N LEU A 37 -1.34 13.04 7.02
CA LEU A 37 -1.56 12.49 5.69
C LEU A 37 -2.15 11.08 5.75
N LEU A 38 -1.59 10.25 6.66
CA LEU A 38 -2.11 8.93 7.00
C LEU A 38 -2.43 8.92 8.49
N HIS A 39 -3.67 8.71 8.86
CA HIS A 39 -4.12 8.77 10.24
C HIS A 39 -4.96 7.55 10.64
N GLY A 40 -4.89 7.19 11.93
CA GLY A 40 -5.70 6.12 12.50
C GLY A 40 -5.18 5.64 13.85
N PRO A 41 -5.82 4.65 14.46
CA PRO A 41 -5.46 4.19 15.79
C PRO A 41 -4.09 3.49 15.83
N ARG A 42 -3.29 3.80 16.83
CA ARG A 42 -2.13 2.99 17.22
C ARG A 42 -2.59 1.65 17.78
N LYS A 43 -1.91 0.58 17.43
CA LYS A 43 -2.10 -0.74 18.07
C LYS A 43 -1.32 -0.77 19.40
N SER A 44 -2.02 -0.70 20.52
CA SER A 44 -1.39 -0.76 21.85
C SER A 44 -0.87 -2.16 22.20
N ALA A 45 -1.38 -3.20 21.54
CA ALA A 45 -1.00 -4.58 21.76
C ALA A 45 -1.32 -5.45 20.53
N VAL A 46 -0.44 -6.41 20.24
CA VAL A 46 -0.63 -7.41 19.19
C VAL A 46 -0.68 -8.81 19.77
N ARG A 47 -1.47 -9.68 19.15
CA ARG A 47 -1.48 -11.11 19.48
C ARG A 47 -0.34 -11.79 18.72
N VAL A 48 0.57 -12.42 19.45
CA VAL A 48 1.69 -13.18 18.90
C VAL A 48 1.58 -14.65 19.32
N VAL A 49 2.15 -15.56 18.52
CA VAL A 49 2.30 -16.95 18.89
C VAL A 49 3.77 -17.18 19.23
N GLU A 50 4.06 -17.46 20.50
CA GLU A 50 5.39 -17.80 20.99
C GLU A 50 5.33 -19.17 21.65
N ASP A 51 6.20 -20.08 21.27
CA ASP A 51 6.24 -21.48 21.76
C ASP A 51 4.89 -22.21 21.61
N GLY A 52 4.16 -21.98 20.53
CA GLY A 52 2.84 -22.55 20.28
C GLY A 52 1.71 -21.96 21.14
N LYS A 53 1.97 -20.93 21.95
CA LYS A 53 0.99 -20.28 22.81
C LYS A 53 0.68 -18.87 22.30
N ARG A 54 -0.63 -18.52 22.30
CA ARG A 54 -1.06 -17.15 22.01
C ARG A 54 -0.74 -16.25 23.20
N LYS A 55 0.05 -15.20 22.97
CA LYS A 55 0.41 -14.17 23.95
C LYS A 55 0.00 -12.80 23.43
N ILE A 56 -0.16 -11.85 24.34
CA ILE A 56 -0.35 -10.44 24.03
C ILE A 56 0.98 -9.75 24.25
N ARG A 57 1.57 -9.20 23.17
CA ARG A 57 2.75 -8.33 23.26
C ARG A 57 2.28 -6.88 23.28
N ARG A 58 2.67 -6.13 24.30
CA ARG A 58 2.42 -4.70 24.44
C ARG A 58 3.61 -3.89 23.88
N GLY A 59 3.38 -2.59 23.60
CA GLY A 59 4.42 -1.69 23.09
C GLY A 59 4.66 -1.88 21.60
N ASP A 60 3.65 -2.29 20.85
CA ASP A 60 3.70 -2.30 19.40
C ASP A 60 3.77 -0.86 18.87
N HIS A 61 4.58 -0.68 17.82
CA HIS A 61 4.75 0.59 17.12
C HIS A 61 4.04 0.59 15.76
N SER A 62 3.00 -0.22 15.60
CA SER A 62 2.20 -0.26 14.38
C SER A 62 0.86 0.45 14.56
N GLY A 63 0.28 0.86 13.43
CA GLY A 63 -1.04 1.46 13.35
C GLY A 63 -1.89 0.83 12.25
N THR A 64 -3.15 1.27 12.19
CA THR A 64 -4.05 0.95 11.08
C THR A 64 -4.53 2.25 10.48
N ILE A 65 -4.31 2.44 9.18
CA ILE A 65 -4.80 3.62 8.47
C ILE A 65 -6.33 3.57 8.46
N LYS A 66 -6.97 4.69 8.80
CA LYS A 66 -8.41 4.88 8.76
C LYS A 66 -8.83 6.09 7.96
N GLU A 67 -7.95 7.07 7.87
CA GLU A 67 -8.20 8.34 7.20
C GLU A 67 -6.96 8.74 6.40
N VAL A 68 -7.19 9.32 5.24
CA VAL A 68 -6.18 9.94 4.37
C VAL A 68 -6.54 11.41 4.22
N ASN A 69 -5.58 12.31 4.38
CA ASN A 69 -5.76 13.72 4.07
C ASN A 69 -5.62 13.95 2.55
N THR A 70 -6.69 13.63 1.82
CA THR A 70 -6.74 13.78 0.36
C THR A 70 -6.60 15.23 -0.08
N GLU A 71 -7.15 16.19 0.70
CA GLU A 71 -7.04 17.63 0.38
C GLU A 71 -5.58 18.08 0.27
N LEU A 72 -4.70 17.58 1.15
CA LEU A 72 -3.27 17.88 1.09
C LEU A 72 -2.64 17.32 -0.19
N LEU A 73 -2.92 16.05 -0.52
CA LEU A 73 -2.37 15.41 -1.72
C LEU A 73 -2.88 16.04 -3.01
N GLU A 74 -4.19 16.28 -3.09
CA GLU A 74 -4.82 16.91 -4.25
C GLU A 74 -4.27 18.32 -4.49
N SER A 75 -4.03 19.09 -3.41
CA SER A 75 -3.42 20.42 -3.51
C SER A 75 -2.01 20.35 -4.08
N VAL A 76 -1.18 19.42 -3.59
CA VAL A 76 0.19 19.22 -4.06
C VAL A 76 0.23 18.76 -5.52
N LEU A 77 -0.64 17.83 -5.89
CA LEU A 77 -0.79 17.34 -7.27
C LEU A 77 -1.29 18.45 -8.22
N ALA A 78 -2.27 19.26 -7.78
CA ALA A 78 -2.80 20.37 -8.58
C ALA A 78 -1.75 21.46 -8.84
N ASP A 79 -0.81 21.66 -7.92
CA ASP A 79 0.33 22.57 -8.09
C ASP A 79 1.46 21.96 -8.95
N GLY A 80 1.30 20.73 -9.48
CA GLY A 80 2.22 20.08 -10.40
C GLY A 80 3.33 19.28 -9.73
N TYR A 81 3.30 19.12 -8.42
CA TYR A 81 4.29 18.32 -7.70
C TYR A 81 3.92 16.83 -7.67
N THR A 82 4.95 15.98 -7.60
CA THR A 82 4.82 14.54 -7.38
C THR A 82 5.10 14.21 -5.91
N PRO A 83 4.09 13.83 -5.10
CA PRO A 83 4.30 13.49 -3.70
C PRO A 83 5.00 12.12 -3.56
N VAL A 84 6.07 12.08 -2.76
CA VAL A 84 6.78 10.87 -2.34
C VAL A 84 6.42 10.59 -0.89
N VAL A 85 5.54 9.65 -0.65
CA VAL A 85 5.02 9.36 0.69
C VAL A 85 5.72 8.15 1.29
N SER A 86 6.17 8.28 2.53
CA SER A 86 6.79 7.19 3.30
C SER A 86 6.14 7.02 4.68
N PRO A 87 6.17 5.81 5.28
CA PRO A 87 5.89 5.67 6.71
C PRO A 87 6.86 6.54 7.54
N PRO A 88 6.52 6.87 8.79
CA PRO A 88 5.39 6.42 9.60
C PRO A 88 4.07 7.15 9.32
N MET A 89 2.97 6.61 9.87
CA MET A 89 1.67 7.29 9.93
C MET A 89 1.45 8.00 11.27
N ALA A 90 0.49 8.93 11.31
CA ALA A 90 0.02 9.58 12.52
C ALA A 90 -0.90 8.65 13.32
N GLY A 91 -0.35 7.98 14.32
CA GLY A 91 -1.10 7.08 15.22
C GLY A 91 -1.82 7.86 16.32
N ALA A 92 -3.15 7.73 16.39
CA ALA A 92 -3.90 8.22 17.54
C ALA A 92 -3.60 7.35 18.78
N ASP A 93 -3.20 7.98 19.86
CA ASP A 93 -2.80 7.36 21.13
C ASP A 93 -3.29 8.20 22.32
N GLU A 94 -3.09 7.71 23.52
CA GLU A 94 -3.35 8.43 24.77
C GLU A 94 -2.06 8.45 25.62
N ASP A 95 -1.74 9.61 26.20
CA ASP A 95 -0.64 9.73 27.15
C ASP A 95 -0.99 9.15 28.52
N GLU A 96 -0.05 9.21 29.47
CA GLU A 96 -0.23 8.69 30.84
C GLU A 96 -1.35 9.40 31.61
N ASP A 97 -1.69 10.62 31.22
CA ASP A 97 -2.75 11.44 31.82
C ASP A 97 -4.11 11.25 31.11
N GLY A 98 -4.17 10.43 30.04
CA GLY A 98 -5.37 10.16 29.26
C GLY A 98 -5.70 11.24 28.23
N ASN A 99 -4.74 12.11 27.88
CA ASN A 99 -4.94 13.09 26.83
C ASN A 99 -4.66 12.45 25.45
N SER A 100 -5.43 12.84 24.45
CA SER A 100 -5.19 12.41 23.07
C SER A 100 -3.89 13.00 22.53
N VAL A 101 -3.01 12.14 22.02
CA VAL A 101 -1.73 12.51 21.42
C VAL A 101 -1.56 11.82 20.06
N ILE A 102 -0.70 12.39 19.22
CA ILE A 102 -0.28 11.77 17.97
C ILE A 102 1.12 11.18 18.15
N THR A 103 1.24 9.89 17.89
CA THR A 103 2.50 9.16 17.96
C THR A 103 2.85 8.62 16.58
N PRO A 104 4.07 8.82 16.09
CA PRO A 104 4.50 8.16 14.84
C PRO A 104 4.48 6.64 15.02
N VAL A 105 3.82 5.93 14.10
CA VAL A 105 3.71 4.46 14.15
C VAL A 105 3.92 3.87 12.76
N ASN A 106 4.48 2.67 12.73
CA ASN A 106 4.69 1.94 11.48
C ASN A 106 3.36 1.50 10.87
N THR A 107 3.31 1.46 9.54
CA THR A 107 2.25 0.86 8.75
C THR A 107 2.86 0.04 7.60
N ASP A 108 2.11 -0.90 7.07
CA ASP A 108 2.52 -1.72 5.93
C ASP A 108 2.54 -0.86 4.65
N ALA A 109 3.59 -1.02 3.82
CA ALA A 109 3.79 -0.19 2.64
C ALA A 109 2.77 -0.50 1.52
N ASP A 110 2.47 -1.78 1.28
CA ASP A 110 1.49 -2.18 0.26
C ASP A 110 0.09 -1.67 0.64
N ARG A 111 -0.29 -1.79 1.92
CA ARG A 111 -1.55 -1.24 2.43
C ARG A 111 -1.59 0.29 2.42
N THR A 112 -0.46 0.93 2.65
CA THR A 112 -0.37 2.40 2.53
C THR A 112 -0.65 2.83 1.09
N ALA A 113 0.01 2.20 0.12
CA ALA A 113 -0.20 2.47 -1.30
C ALA A 113 -1.64 2.19 -1.73
N ALA A 114 -2.22 1.07 -1.27
CA ALA A 114 -3.60 0.70 -1.53
C ALA A 114 -4.60 1.73 -0.99
N THR A 115 -4.43 2.14 0.27
CA THR A 115 -5.30 3.14 0.89
C THR A 115 -5.20 4.50 0.18
N LEU A 116 -4.00 4.91 -0.24
CA LEU A 116 -3.80 6.14 -1.01
C LEU A 116 -4.45 6.05 -2.39
N ALA A 117 -4.25 4.94 -3.11
CA ALA A 117 -4.83 4.73 -4.43
C ALA A 117 -6.37 4.75 -4.38
N GLY A 118 -6.97 4.05 -3.41
CA GLY A 118 -8.41 4.06 -3.21
C GLY A 118 -8.94 5.46 -2.88
N ALA A 119 -8.30 6.18 -1.96
CA ALA A 119 -8.74 7.51 -1.54
C ALA A 119 -8.63 8.59 -2.64
N LEU A 120 -7.79 8.37 -3.66
CA LEU A 120 -7.59 9.28 -4.79
C LEU A 120 -8.24 8.79 -6.09
N ASP A 121 -9.01 7.70 -6.07
CA ASP A 121 -9.56 7.03 -7.26
C ASP A 121 -8.48 6.74 -8.32
N ALA A 122 -7.26 6.40 -7.87
CA ALA A 122 -6.08 6.25 -8.70
C ALA A 122 -5.79 4.77 -9.03
N THR A 123 -5.08 4.52 -10.13
CA THR A 123 -4.52 3.21 -10.42
C THR A 123 -3.38 2.88 -9.44
N LEU A 124 -3.47 1.73 -8.77
CA LEU A 124 -2.39 1.21 -7.93
C LEU A 124 -1.39 0.41 -8.79
N VAL A 125 -0.10 0.71 -8.68
CA VAL A 125 0.97 -0.12 -9.26
C VAL A 125 1.87 -0.63 -8.14
N LEU A 126 1.86 -1.94 -7.90
CA LEU A 126 2.75 -2.63 -6.95
C LEU A 126 3.91 -3.26 -7.73
N LEU A 127 5.11 -2.74 -7.51
CA LEU A 127 6.32 -3.29 -8.11
C LEU A 127 6.92 -4.38 -7.20
N THR A 128 7.31 -5.51 -7.80
CA THR A 128 7.86 -6.68 -7.12
C THR A 128 9.04 -7.27 -7.91
N ASP A 129 9.64 -8.33 -7.42
CA ASP A 129 10.77 -9.04 -8.03
C ASP A 129 10.35 -10.17 -9.00
N VAL A 130 9.05 -10.28 -9.27
CA VAL A 130 8.47 -11.26 -10.20
C VAL A 130 7.62 -10.53 -11.25
N PRO A 131 7.35 -11.14 -12.43
CA PRO A 131 6.63 -10.47 -13.52
C PRO A 131 5.19 -10.08 -13.19
N GLY A 132 4.60 -10.66 -12.16
CA GLY A 132 3.24 -10.46 -11.71
C GLY A 132 2.81 -11.60 -10.81
N ILE A 133 1.52 -11.92 -10.75
CA ILE A 133 0.99 -13.06 -9.99
C ILE A 133 0.96 -14.28 -10.89
N LEU A 134 1.67 -15.33 -10.48
CA LEU A 134 1.81 -16.60 -11.21
C LEU A 134 0.91 -17.66 -10.56
N GLU A 135 0.29 -18.54 -11.35
CA GLU A 135 -0.39 -19.74 -10.80
C GLU A 135 0.61 -20.75 -10.24
N ASP A 136 1.76 -20.90 -10.91
CA ASP A 136 2.89 -21.67 -10.43
C ASP A 136 4.09 -20.74 -10.25
N PRO A 137 4.54 -20.48 -9.01
CA PRO A 137 5.65 -19.58 -8.73
C PRO A 137 6.98 -19.95 -9.40
N GLU A 138 7.14 -21.21 -9.86
CA GLU A 138 8.33 -21.68 -10.54
C GLU A 138 8.24 -21.59 -12.09
N ASP A 139 7.06 -21.22 -12.63
CA ASP A 139 6.81 -21.14 -14.08
C ASP A 139 6.22 -19.77 -14.48
N GLU A 140 7.05 -18.89 -15.00
CA GLU A 140 6.65 -17.56 -15.46
C GLU A 140 5.61 -17.59 -16.60
N SER A 141 5.46 -18.71 -17.32
CA SER A 141 4.43 -18.86 -18.37
C SER A 141 3.02 -18.96 -17.82
N THR A 142 2.88 -19.13 -16.49
CA THR A 142 1.60 -19.20 -15.77
C THR A 142 1.12 -17.84 -15.25
N LEU A 143 1.67 -16.73 -15.76
CA LEU A 143 1.30 -15.38 -15.41
C LEU A 143 -0.21 -15.14 -15.61
N ILE A 144 -0.88 -14.68 -14.59
CA ILE A 144 -2.26 -14.20 -14.65
C ILE A 144 -2.23 -12.76 -15.16
N GLU A 145 -2.44 -12.56 -16.47
CA GLU A 145 -2.31 -11.24 -17.08
C GLU A 145 -3.45 -10.28 -16.73
N SER A 146 -4.69 -10.78 -16.61
CA SER A 146 -5.87 -9.96 -16.39
C SER A 146 -6.91 -10.63 -15.51
N VAL A 147 -7.50 -9.86 -14.59
CA VAL A 147 -8.56 -10.26 -13.67
C VAL A 147 -9.66 -9.21 -13.71
N ASP A 148 -10.80 -9.53 -14.35
CA ASP A 148 -11.93 -8.62 -14.56
C ASP A 148 -13.29 -9.22 -14.17
N SER A 149 -13.27 -10.43 -13.59
CA SER A 149 -14.45 -11.20 -13.19
C SER A 149 -14.24 -11.88 -11.83
N ALA A 150 -15.33 -12.28 -11.17
CA ALA A 150 -15.30 -13.00 -9.89
C ALA A 150 -14.53 -14.33 -9.97
N ASP A 151 -14.72 -15.11 -11.06
CA ASP A 151 -13.98 -16.36 -11.26
C ASP A 151 -12.46 -16.10 -11.42
N GLY A 152 -12.11 -14.98 -12.07
CA GLY A 152 -10.71 -14.53 -12.19
C GLY A 152 -10.13 -14.14 -10.84
N TRP A 153 -10.94 -13.50 -9.98
CA TRP A 153 -10.54 -13.13 -8.63
C TRP A 153 -10.28 -14.35 -7.75
N GLU A 154 -11.19 -15.34 -7.75
CA GLU A 154 -11.00 -16.60 -7.01
C GLU A 154 -9.70 -17.32 -7.45
N ARG A 155 -9.44 -17.37 -8.77
CA ARG A 155 -8.19 -17.91 -9.31
C ARG A 155 -6.96 -17.16 -8.83
N LEU A 156 -7.05 -15.82 -8.73
CA LEU A 156 -5.96 -14.97 -8.23
C LEU A 156 -5.69 -15.22 -6.73
N GLU A 157 -6.74 -15.34 -5.91
CA GLU A 157 -6.61 -15.65 -4.48
C GLU A 157 -5.98 -17.03 -4.26
N ASP A 158 -6.40 -18.03 -5.03
CA ASP A 158 -5.87 -19.39 -4.95
C ASP A 158 -4.38 -19.46 -5.35
N ALA A 159 -3.95 -18.63 -6.30
CA ALA A 159 -2.56 -18.53 -6.74
C ALA A 159 -1.65 -17.80 -5.74
N ALA A 160 -2.23 -16.98 -4.86
CA ALA A 160 -1.47 -16.12 -3.97
C ALA A 160 -0.98 -16.83 -2.72
N GLU A 161 0.31 -17.16 -2.68
CA GLU A 161 0.97 -17.76 -1.52
C GLU A 161 1.98 -16.80 -0.85
N GLY A 162 2.21 -16.97 0.45
CA GLY A 162 3.26 -16.29 1.19
C GLY A 162 3.17 -14.75 1.15
N PHE A 163 4.18 -14.09 0.60
CA PHE A 163 4.21 -12.62 0.48
C PHE A 163 3.22 -12.09 -0.56
N MET A 164 2.88 -12.89 -1.58
CA MET A 164 1.93 -12.49 -2.61
C MET A 164 0.52 -12.33 -2.05
N SER A 165 0.11 -13.12 -1.05
CA SER A 165 -1.18 -12.95 -0.37
C SER A 165 -1.37 -11.55 0.22
N ARG A 166 -0.30 -10.89 0.68
CA ARG A 166 -0.39 -9.50 1.18
C ARG A 166 -0.64 -8.51 0.06
N LYS A 167 -0.06 -8.74 -1.12
CA LYS A 167 -0.29 -7.89 -2.29
C LYS A 167 -1.73 -8.05 -2.80
N VAL A 168 -2.26 -9.27 -2.81
CA VAL A 168 -3.67 -9.52 -3.16
C VAL A 168 -4.61 -8.83 -2.18
N MET A 169 -4.33 -8.90 -0.87
CA MET A 169 -5.09 -8.12 0.12
C MET A 169 -5.00 -6.60 -0.09
N ALA A 170 -3.83 -6.09 -0.51
CA ALA A 170 -3.67 -4.67 -0.82
C ALA A 170 -4.42 -4.28 -2.10
N ILE A 171 -4.45 -5.16 -3.11
CA ILE A 171 -5.27 -4.97 -4.32
C ILE A 171 -6.75 -4.85 -3.96
N GLU A 172 -7.27 -5.81 -3.16
CA GLU A 172 -8.65 -5.78 -2.67
C GLU A 172 -8.96 -4.47 -1.95
N GLU A 173 -8.09 -4.08 -0.99
CA GLU A 173 -8.25 -2.84 -0.21
C GLU A 173 -8.24 -1.58 -1.11
N ALA A 174 -7.44 -1.55 -2.16
CA ALA A 174 -7.42 -0.44 -3.11
C ALA A 174 -8.69 -0.35 -3.94
N LEU A 175 -9.13 -1.47 -4.51
CA LEU A 175 -10.31 -1.54 -5.37
C LEU A 175 -11.60 -1.28 -4.57
N ASP A 176 -11.73 -1.82 -3.38
CA ASP A 176 -12.84 -1.53 -2.45
C ASP A 176 -12.84 -0.06 -2.00
N GLY A 177 -11.65 0.55 -1.91
CA GLY A 177 -11.46 1.95 -1.54
C GLY A 177 -11.77 2.96 -2.65
N GLY A 178 -11.98 2.53 -3.90
CA GLY A 178 -12.31 3.39 -5.03
C GLY A 178 -11.35 3.32 -6.22
N ALA A 179 -10.18 2.66 -6.10
CA ALA A 179 -9.28 2.48 -7.22
C ALA A 179 -9.96 1.72 -8.37
N SER A 180 -9.79 2.19 -9.60
CA SER A 180 -10.39 1.55 -10.78
C SER A 180 -9.63 0.30 -11.21
N GLU A 181 -8.34 0.24 -10.93
CA GLU A 181 -7.42 -0.83 -11.33
C GLU A 181 -6.25 -0.92 -10.35
N ALA A 182 -5.77 -2.14 -10.13
CA ALA A 182 -4.51 -2.42 -9.46
C ALA A 182 -3.64 -3.32 -10.32
N ILE A 183 -2.33 -3.04 -10.37
CA ILE A 183 -1.36 -3.72 -11.22
C ILE A 183 -0.22 -4.25 -10.36
N VAL A 184 0.17 -5.50 -10.57
CA VAL A 184 1.40 -6.09 -9.99
C VAL A 184 2.37 -6.35 -11.13
N ALA A 185 3.58 -5.78 -11.07
CA ALA A 185 4.55 -5.85 -12.16
C ALA A 185 6.00 -5.94 -11.68
N ASP A 186 6.91 -6.32 -12.59
CA ASP A 186 8.33 -6.49 -12.31
C ASP A 186 9.04 -5.15 -12.15
N ALA A 187 9.64 -4.95 -10.96
CA ALA A 187 10.48 -3.80 -10.63
C ALA A 187 11.81 -3.78 -11.40
N ASN A 188 12.26 -4.92 -11.92
CA ASN A 188 13.56 -5.09 -12.57
C ASN A 188 13.51 -4.85 -14.09
N SER A 189 12.34 -4.57 -14.65
CA SER A 189 12.21 -4.21 -16.07
C SER A 189 12.83 -2.83 -16.34
N ASP A 190 13.25 -2.57 -17.60
CA ASP A 190 13.91 -1.30 -17.96
C ASP A 190 13.07 -0.04 -17.68
N GLN A 191 11.75 -0.16 -17.76
CA GLN A 191 10.79 0.92 -17.49
C GLN A 191 9.58 0.37 -16.70
N PRO A 192 9.75 0.02 -15.42
CA PRO A 192 8.79 -0.79 -14.69
C PRO A 192 7.38 -0.17 -14.64
N ILE A 193 7.27 1.12 -14.33
CA ILE A 193 5.97 1.80 -14.24
C ILE A 193 5.34 1.95 -15.62
N THR A 194 6.11 2.39 -16.62
CA THR A 194 5.61 2.57 -18.00
C THR A 194 5.18 1.25 -18.61
N SER A 195 5.96 0.18 -18.37
CA SER A 195 5.63 -1.17 -18.83
C SER A 195 4.36 -1.70 -18.19
N ALA A 196 4.22 -1.51 -16.86
CA ALA A 196 3.02 -1.88 -16.10
C ALA A 196 1.77 -1.18 -16.66
N ILE A 197 1.80 0.14 -16.79
CA ILE A 197 0.68 0.92 -17.37
C ILE A 197 0.43 0.52 -18.85
N GLY A 198 1.47 0.10 -19.56
CA GLY A 198 1.41 -0.39 -20.95
C GLY A 198 0.87 -1.82 -21.13
N GLY A 199 0.52 -2.53 -20.05
CA GLY A 199 -0.10 -3.84 -20.05
C GLY A 199 0.80 -4.99 -19.59
N ALA A 200 1.99 -4.71 -19.04
CA ALA A 200 2.83 -5.74 -18.43
C ALA A 200 2.38 -6.03 -16.99
N GLY A 201 2.49 -7.29 -16.57
CA GLY A 201 2.14 -7.72 -15.22
C GLY A 201 0.74 -8.30 -15.09
N THR A 202 0.22 -8.30 -13.88
CA THR A 202 -1.13 -8.73 -13.54
C THR A 202 -2.02 -7.50 -13.32
N HIS A 203 -3.04 -7.37 -14.16
CA HIS A 203 -4.01 -6.26 -14.13
C HIS A 203 -5.31 -6.70 -13.48
N VAL A 204 -5.69 -6.08 -12.37
CA VAL A 204 -6.92 -6.40 -11.64
C VAL A 204 -7.86 -5.21 -11.66
N LYS A 205 -9.05 -5.39 -12.25
CA LYS A 205 -10.07 -4.34 -12.34
C LYS A 205 -11.08 -4.41 -11.20
N SER A 206 -11.65 -3.28 -10.82
CA SER A 206 -12.69 -3.21 -9.78
C SER A 206 -13.93 -4.07 -10.10
N SER A 207 -14.20 -4.38 -11.39
CA SER A 207 -15.26 -5.30 -11.79
C SER A 207 -15.07 -6.73 -11.28
N ALA A 208 -13.83 -7.13 -10.96
CA ALA A 208 -13.54 -8.47 -10.43
C ALA A 208 -14.16 -8.70 -9.04
N LEU A 209 -14.25 -7.64 -8.21
CA LEU A 209 -14.84 -7.72 -6.87
C LEU A 209 -16.38 -7.56 -6.88
N ASN A 210 -16.94 -6.88 -7.89
CA ASN A 210 -18.37 -6.57 -7.96
C ASN A 210 -19.28 -7.76 -8.33
N GLY A 211 -18.73 -8.90 -8.70
CA GLY A 211 -19.49 -10.11 -9.05
C GLY A 211 -20.19 -10.80 -7.86
N ASN A 212 -19.84 -10.44 -6.62
CA ASN A 212 -20.33 -11.11 -5.41
C ASN A 212 -21.55 -10.43 -4.75
N THR A 213 -22.04 -9.29 -5.29
CA THR A 213 -23.13 -8.50 -4.66
C THR A 213 -24.52 -8.84 -5.19
N GLU A 214 -24.70 -9.74 -6.15
CA GLU A 214 -26.01 -10.05 -6.74
C GLU A 214 -26.71 -11.34 -6.23
N THR A 215 -26.21 -11.96 -5.15
CA THR A 215 -26.80 -13.25 -4.69
C THR A 215 -27.50 -13.19 -3.33
N GLU A 216 -27.86 -12.01 -2.79
CA GLU A 216 -28.77 -11.91 -1.63
C GLU A 216 -29.95 -10.95 -1.92
N GLN A 217 -30.94 -11.46 -2.61
CA GLN A 217 -32.33 -10.96 -2.57
C GLN A 217 -33.32 -12.11 -2.34
#